data_5f9f39945ec744c412e3339a1913ceab
#
_entry.id   5f9f39945ec744c412e3339a1913ceab
#
_cell.length_a   1.000
_cell.length_b   1.000
_cell.length_c   1.000
_cell.angle_alpha   90.00
_cell.angle_beta   90.00
_cell.angle_gamma   90.00
#
_symmetry.space_group_name_H-M   'P 1'
#
loop_
_entity.id
_entity.type
_entity.pdbx_description
1 polymer ?
#
loop_
_entity_poly.entity_id
_entity_poly.type
_entity_poly.pdbx_seq_one_letter_code
_entity_poly.pdbx_strand_id
1 'polypeptide(L)'
;MQPARAMNRKKQKGQSTIEFALSIVTVMFVIFCCWELLMAVYTASVLADAAKEGVRYAEVHGSNTTLCSGPNTANPCANDPLANNVGALVKSYAKASLHNTAAISVSVTYPDGTNDSPNRVVVTVSYTYVPYINLSFFHPTLTTHAQGRIVN
;
A
#
# COMPACT_ATOMS: atom_id res chain seq x y z
N MET A 1 -14.03 4.30 74.67
CA MET A 1 -13.23 3.29 73.90
C MET A 1 -14.07 2.91 72.70
N GLN A 2 -13.70 3.37 71.47
CA GLN A 2 -14.34 2.93 70.24
C GLN A 2 -13.62 1.71 69.70
N PRO A 3 -14.34 0.65 69.29
CA PRO A 3 -13.70 -0.49 68.65
C PRO A 3 -13.18 -0.14 67.27
N ALA A 4 -11.92 -0.42 67.01
CA ALA A 4 -11.28 -0.26 65.71
C ALA A 4 -12.02 -1.11 64.65
N ARG A 5 -12.60 -0.49 63.63
CA ARG A 5 -13.18 -1.14 62.48
C ARG A 5 -12.07 -1.93 61.74
N ALA A 6 -12.09 -3.23 61.84
CA ALA A 6 -11.26 -4.13 61.01
C ALA A 6 -11.64 -3.92 59.55
N MET A 7 -10.83 -3.17 58.86
CA MET A 7 -11.00 -2.89 57.42
C MET A 7 -10.86 -4.20 56.64
N ASN A 8 -11.89 -4.51 55.86
CA ASN A 8 -12.05 -5.79 55.13
C ASN A 8 -11.04 -5.88 53.98
N ARG A 9 -9.82 -6.32 54.31
CA ARG A 9 -8.67 -6.49 53.34
C ARG A 9 -8.93 -7.46 52.18
N LYS A 10 -9.99 -8.27 52.27
CA LYS A 10 -10.32 -9.25 51.18
C LYS A 10 -10.90 -8.60 49.95
N LYS A 11 -11.58 -7.46 50.01
CA LYS A 11 -12.13 -6.75 48.88
C LYS A 11 -11.07 -5.99 48.05
N GLN A 12 -9.95 -5.61 48.62
CA GLN A 12 -8.89 -4.84 47.94
C GLN A 12 -8.04 -5.68 46.98
N LYS A 13 -7.87 -7.01 47.24
CA LYS A 13 -7.08 -7.89 46.36
C LYS A 13 -7.72 -8.10 44.99
N GLY A 14 -9.04 -8.14 44.87
CA GLY A 14 -9.75 -8.29 43.58
C GLY A 14 -9.71 -7.01 42.73
N GLN A 15 -9.77 -5.86 43.35
CA GLN A 15 -9.73 -4.56 42.63
C GLN A 15 -8.39 -4.34 41.92
N SER A 16 -7.27 -4.57 42.62
CA SER A 16 -5.92 -4.44 42.04
C SER A 16 -5.70 -5.38 40.84
N THR A 17 -6.26 -6.59 40.88
CA THR A 17 -6.17 -7.54 39.75
C THR A 17 -6.95 -7.04 38.52
N ILE A 18 -8.11 -6.43 38.72
CA ILE A 18 -8.91 -5.87 37.63
C ILE A 18 -8.21 -4.64 37.01
N GLU A 19 -7.65 -3.75 37.84
CA GLU A 19 -6.88 -2.59 37.37
C GLU A 19 -5.66 -3.02 36.55
N PHE A 20 -4.93 -4.03 37.02
CA PHE A 20 -3.80 -4.60 36.31
C PHE A 20 -4.22 -5.22 34.98
N ALA A 21 -5.28 -6.02 34.96
CA ALA A 21 -5.80 -6.62 33.73
C ALA A 21 -6.24 -5.55 32.72
N LEU A 22 -6.92 -4.50 33.15
CA LEU A 22 -7.35 -3.40 32.28
C LEU A 22 -6.14 -2.63 31.71
N SER A 23 -5.12 -2.41 32.54
CA SER A 23 -3.87 -1.77 32.11
C SER A 23 -3.14 -2.58 31.04
N ILE A 24 -3.04 -3.90 31.19
CA ILE A 24 -2.46 -4.78 30.18
C ILE A 24 -3.23 -4.71 28.86
N VAL A 25 -4.56 -4.78 28.90
CA VAL A 25 -5.38 -4.70 27.69
C VAL A 25 -5.16 -3.37 26.97
N THR A 26 -5.09 -2.27 27.69
CA THR A 26 -4.83 -0.94 27.13
C THR A 26 -3.45 -0.87 26.48
N VAL A 27 -2.41 -1.37 27.13
CA VAL A 27 -1.04 -1.40 26.58
C VAL A 27 -0.99 -2.28 25.33
N MET A 28 -1.60 -3.46 25.35
CA MET A 28 -1.66 -4.35 24.18
C MET A 28 -2.39 -3.69 23.02
N PHE A 29 -3.47 -2.96 23.28
CA PHE A 29 -4.18 -2.23 22.24
C PHE A 29 -3.30 -1.16 21.57
N VAL A 30 -2.54 -0.39 22.35
CA VAL A 30 -1.59 0.60 21.81
C VAL A 30 -0.51 -0.08 20.95
N ILE A 31 0.05 -1.19 21.41
CA ILE A 31 1.05 -1.95 20.66
C ILE A 31 0.49 -2.41 19.30
N PHE A 32 -0.72 -2.94 19.27
CA PHE A 32 -1.37 -3.37 18.02
C PHE A 32 -1.66 -2.21 17.09
N CYS A 33 -2.11 -1.05 17.60
CA CYS A 33 -2.28 0.15 16.78
C CYS A 33 -0.97 0.61 16.14
N CYS A 34 0.13 0.62 16.89
CA CYS A 34 1.45 0.96 16.36
C CYS A 34 1.89 -0.05 15.27
N TRP A 35 1.64 -1.33 15.49
CA TRP A 35 1.94 -2.38 14.52
C TRP A 35 1.18 -2.17 13.20
N GLU A 36 -0.11 -1.87 13.25
CA GLU A 36 -0.93 -1.59 12.06
C GLU A 36 -0.42 -0.38 11.28
N LEU A 37 -0.04 0.70 11.98
CA LEU A 37 0.55 1.87 11.34
C LEU A 37 1.86 1.53 10.61
N LEU A 38 2.73 0.75 11.23
CA LEU A 38 3.99 0.30 10.61
C LEU A 38 3.72 -0.52 9.35
N MET A 39 2.74 -1.42 9.39
CA MET A 39 2.36 -2.23 8.22
C MET A 39 1.73 -1.39 7.11
N ALA A 40 0.94 -0.37 7.44
CA ALA A 40 0.40 0.55 6.44
C ALA A 40 1.52 1.37 5.75
N VAL A 41 2.50 1.88 6.50
CA VAL A 41 3.66 2.59 5.95
C VAL A 41 4.52 1.67 5.09
N TYR A 42 4.77 0.46 5.53
CA TYR A 42 5.48 -0.56 4.75
C TYR A 42 4.78 -0.83 3.41
N THR A 43 3.47 -1.04 3.45
CA THR A 43 2.66 -1.26 2.24
C THR A 43 2.76 -0.06 1.29
N ALA A 44 2.68 1.17 1.79
CA ALA A 44 2.83 2.38 0.98
C ALA A 44 4.21 2.47 0.31
N SER A 45 5.29 2.09 1.01
CA SER A 45 6.64 2.02 0.44
C SER A 45 6.74 1.01 -0.70
N VAL A 46 6.19 -0.19 -0.51
CA VAL A 46 6.18 -1.22 -1.56
C VAL A 46 5.41 -0.75 -2.80
N LEU A 47 4.27 -0.09 -2.62
CA LEU A 47 3.50 0.46 -3.75
C LEU A 47 4.25 1.58 -4.47
N ALA A 48 4.98 2.43 -3.74
CA ALA A 48 5.80 3.48 -4.33
C ALA A 48 6.95 2.90 -5.17
N ASP A 49 7.61 1.86 -4.69
CA ASP A 49 8.67 1.18 -5.43
C ASP A 49 8.13 0.42 -6.63
N ALA A 50 6.97 -0.22 -6.51
CA ALA A 50 6.28 -0.85 -7.63
C ALA A 50 5.90 0.17 -8.73
N ALA A 51 5.43 1.37 -8.35
CA ALA A 51 5.12 2.43 -9.29
C ALA A 51 6.38 2.92 -10.04
N LYS A 52 7.51 3.07 -9.34
CA LYS A 52 8.81 3.43 -9.96
C LYS A 52 9.28 2.37 -10.95
N GLU A 53 9.14 1.09 -10.60
CA GLU A 53 9.52 0.01 -11.50
C GLU A 53 8.62 -0.03 -12.74
N GLY A 54 7.33 0.25 -12.60
CA GLY A 54 6.42 0.43 -13.73
C GLY A 54 6.83 1.59 -14.65
N VAL A 55 7.25 2.72 -14.08
CA VAL A 55 7.78 3.85 -14.87
C VAL A 55 9.05 3.46 -15.62
N ARG A 56 10.01 2.81 -14.94
CA ARG A 56 11.27 2.36 -15.59
C ARG A 56 11.01 1.43 -16.77
N TYR A 57 10.03 0.54 -16.63
CA TYR A 57 9.62 -0.31 -17.74
C TYR A 57 9.06 0.53 -18.91
N ALA A 58 8.15 1.46 -18.63
CA ALA A 58 7.55 2.31 -19.64
C ALA A 58 8.57 3.22 -20.35
N GLU A 59 9.57 3.74 -19.61
CA GLU A 59 10.66 4.57 -20.16
C GLU A 59 11.46 3.88 -21.26
N VAL A 60 11.70 2.58 -21.13
CA VAL A 60 12.50 1.81 -22.11
C VAL A 60 11.65 1.10 -23.15
N HIS A 61 10.33 1.05 -22.98
CA HIS A 61 9.40 0.41 -23.91
C HIS A 61 8.50 1.45 -24.61
N GLY A 62 9.10 2.55 -25.05
CA GLY A 62 8.44 3.56 -25.87
C GLY A 62 8.23 3.11 -27.32
N SER A 63 7.79 4.05 -28.16
CA SER A 63 7.34 3.82 -29.53
C SER A 63 8.39 3.17 -30.46
N ASN A 64 9.67 3.38 -30.17
CA ASN A 64 10.78 2.92 -31.02
C ASN A 64 11.21 1.47 -30.72
N THR A 65 10.56 0.77 -29.80
CA THR A 65 10.92 -0.61 -29.43
C THR A 65 9.93 -1.61 -29.99
N THR A 66 10.39 -2.85 -30.24
CA THR A 66 9.55 -3.97 -30.70
C THR A 66 8.56 -4.45 -29.65
N LEU A 67 8.82 -4.17 -28.38
CA LEU A 67 7.98 -4.51 -27.22
C LEU A 67 7.37 -3.23 -26.62
N CYS A 68 6.99 -2.27 -27.45
CA CYS A 68 6.45 -1.02 -26.94
C CYS A 68 5.13 -1.22 -26.18
N SER A 69 4.89 -0.35 -25.22
CA SER A 69 3.73 -0.35 -24.33
C SER A 69 3.22 1.07 -24.19
N GLY A 70 1.93 1.28 -24.48
CA GLY A 70 1.29 2.59 -24.36
C GLY A 70 0.61 3.08 -25.64
N PRO A 71 -0.04 4.26 -25.57
CA PRO A 71 -0.83 4.79 -26.65
C PRO A 71 0.06 5.34 -27.77
N ASN A 72 0.26 4.54 -28.81
CA ASN A 72 0.89 4.95 -30.05
C ASN A 72 0.14 4.37 -31.24
N THR A 73 0.09 5.12 -32.31
CA THR A 73 -0.47 4.69 -33.59
C THR A 73 0.52 3.87 -34.42
N ALA A 74 1.79 3.84 -34.03
CA ALA A 74 2.80 3.05 -34.69
C ALA A 74 2.58 1.54 -34.47
N ASN A 75 2.86 0.76 -35.51
CA ASN A 75 2.54 -0.67 -35.58
C ASN A 75 3.08 -1.54 -34.43
N PRO A 76 4.27 -1.32 -33.87
CA PRO A 76 4.74 -2.14 -32.74
C PRO A 76 3.88 -2.05 -31.49
N CYS A 77 3.27 -0.90 -31.21
CA CYS A 77 2.48 -0.66 -29.99
C CYS A 77 1.03 -1.14 -30.09
N ALA A 78 0.61 -1.64 -31.25
CA ALA A 78 -0.73 -2.18 -31.44
C ALA A 78 -1.04 -3.36 -30.50
N ASN A 79 0.00 -4.04 -30.00
CA ASN A 79 -0.14 -5.20 -29.10
C ASN A 79 -0.45 -4.81 -27.65
N ASP A 80 -0.10 -3.60 -27.22
CA ASP A 80 -0.36 -3.14 -25.85
C ASP A 80 -0.67 -1.63 -25.78
N PRO A 81 -1.72 -1.17 -26.47
CA PRO A 81 -2.06 0.27 -26.52
C PRO A 81 -2.53 0.84 -25.16
N LEU A 82 -2.91 -0.03 -24.22
CA LEU A 82 -3.39 0.35 -22.90
C LEU A 82 -2.33 0.23 -21.81
N ALA A 83 -1.08 -0.05 -22.18
CA ALA A 83 0.03 -0.27 -21.26
C ALA A 83 -0.24 -1.36 -20.19
N ASN A 84 -0.93 -2.44 -20.56
CA ASN A 84 -1.23 -3.55 -19.67
C ASN A 84 0.02 -4.25 -19.15
N ASN A 85 1.10 -4.30 -19.96
CA ASN A 85 2.37 -4.89 -19.56
C ASN A 85 3.00 -4.12 -18.39
N VAL A 86 2.91 -2.78 -18.39
CA VAL A 86 3.33 -1.94 -17.26
C VAL A 86 2.54 -2.32 -16.02
N GLY A 87 1.21 -2.41 -16.14
CA GLY A 87 0.33 -2.78 -15.05
C GLY A 87 0.60 -4.20 -14.51
N ALA A 88 0.88 -5.16 -15.39
CA ALA A 88 1.23 -6.53 -15.01
C ALA A 88 2.57 -6.58 -14.24
N LEU A 89 3.57 -5.82 -14.69
CA LEU A 89 4.87 -5.72 -14.02
C LEU A 89 4.71 -5.12 -12.61
N VAL A 90 3.98 -4.01 -12.48
CA VAL A 90 3.70 -3.37 -11.17
C VAL A 90 3.06 -4.37 -10.21
N LYS A 91 2.05 -5.10 -10.67
CA LYS A 91 1.38 -6.12 -9.84
C LYS A 91 2.32 -7.27 -9.47
N SER A 92 3.17 -7.73 -10.39
CA SER A 92 4.13 -8.80 -10.13
C SER A 92 5.19 -8.39 -9.11
N TYR A 93 5.67 -7.15 -9.19
CA TYR A 93 6.62 -6.59 -8.23
C TYR A 93 5.99 -6.48 -6.83
N ALA A 94 4.78 -5.91 -6.76
CA ALA A 94 4.05 -5.79 -5.50
C ALA A 94 3.72 -7.15 -4.86
N LYS A 95 3.47 -8.18 -5.68
CA LYS A 95 3.18 -9.55 -5.21
C LYS A 95 4.32 -10.16 -4.40
N ALA A 96 5.55 -9.76 -4.61
CA ALA A 96 6.69 -10.25 -3.84
C ALA A 96 6.60 -9.86 -2.35
N SER A 97 5.91 -8.79 -2.03
CA SER A 97 5.85 -8.22 -0.67
C SER A 97 4.43 -8.12 -0.09
N LEU A 98 3.39 -8.12 -0.93
CA LEU A 98 2.00 -8.02 -0.51
C LEU A 98 1.27 -9.35 -0.70
N HIS A 99 0.56 -9.80 0.32
CA HIS A 99 -0.18 -11.06 0.27
C HIS A 99 -1.46 -11.01 -0.58
N ASN A 100 -2.04 -9.82 -0.79
CA ASN A 100 -3.25 -9.64 -1.61
C ASN A 100 -3.03 -8.60 -2.70
N THR A 101 -2.69 -9.05 -3.89
CA THR A 101 -2.48 -8.18 -5.07
C THR A 101 -3.74 -7.95 -5.90
N ALA A 102 -4.83 -8.67 -5.61
CA ALA A 102 -6.10 -8.51 -6.36
C ALA A 102 -6.72 -7.12 -6.12
N ALA A 103 -6.47 -6.51 -4.96
CA ALA A 103 -6.94 -5.18 -4.62
C ALA A 103 -6.07 -4.04 -5.19
N ILE A 104 -4.99 -4.36 -5.94
CA ILE A 104 -4.13 -3.36 -6.57
C ILE A 104 -4.75 -2.90 -7.88
N SER A 105 -5.05 -1.62 -7.97
CA SER A 105 -5.41 -0.93 -9.21
C SER A 105 -4.21 -0.15 -9.74
N VAL A 106 -3.88 -0.35 -11.00
CA VAL A 106 -2.79 0.37 -11.68
C VAL A 106 -3.38 1.17 -12.82
N SER A 107 -3.07 2.45 -12.86
CA SER A 107 -3.42 3.36 -13.95
C SER A 107 -2.14 3.93 -14.53
N VAL A 108 -1.96 3.75 -15.82
CA VAL A 108 -0.83 4.31 -16.58
C VAL A 108 -1.37 5.43 -17.46
N THR A 109 -0.82 6.62 -17.35
CA THR A 109 -1.24 7.77 -18.12
C THR A 109 -0.06 8.42 -18.84
N TYR A 110 -0.29 8.87 -20.03
CA TYR A 110 0.66 9.58 -20.87
C TYR A 110 0.16 11.02 -21.06
N PRO A 111 0.60 11.98 -20.22
CA PRO A 111 0.06 13.34 -20.23
C PRO A 111 0.25 14.07 -21.56
N ASP A 112 1.25 13.69 -22.32
CA ASP A 112 1.59 14.29 -23.61
C ASP A 112 0.92 13.57 -24.80
N GLY A 113 0.07 12.57 -24.51
CA GLY A 113 -0.81 11.89 -25.47
C GLY A 113 -0.25 10.63 -26.10
N THR A 114 1.07 10.49 -26.22
CA THR A 114 1.74 9.33 -26.83
C THR A 114 2.90 8.82 -25.97
N ASN A 115 3.38 7.62 -26.31
CA ASN A 115 4.57 7.03 -25.69
C ASN A 115 5.85 7.30 -26.50
N ASP A 116 5.89 8.40 -27.24
CA ASP A 116 7.09 8.82 -27.97
C ASP A 116 8.12 9.48 -27.03
N SER A 117 9.40 9.33 -27.34
CA SER A 117 10.46 10.08 -26.66
C SER A 117 10.40 11.55 -27.08
N PRO A 118 10.54 12.53 -26.16
CA PRO A 118 10.79 12.46 -24.72
C PRO A 118 9.52 12.69 -23.86
N ASN A 119 8.37 12.18 -24.26
CA ASN A 119 7.10 12.36 -23.58
C ASN A 119 7.11 11.77 -22.17
N ARG A 120 6.16 12.23 -21.35
CA ARG A 120 6.06 11.81 -19.95
C ARG A 120 5.13 10.61 -19.82
N VAL A 121 5.49 9.73 -18.89
CA VAL A 121 4.63 8.66 -18.40
C VAL A 121 4.42 8.81 -16.90
N VAL A 122 3.19 8.59 -16.45
CA VAL A 122 2.81 8.59 -15.04
C VAL A 122 2.14 7.26 -14.71
N VAL A 123 2.69 6.56 -13.75
CA VAL A 123 2.12 5.32 -13.21
C VAL A 123 1.55 5.61 -11.83
N THR A 124 0.25 5.43 -11.69
CA THR A 124 -0.48 5.57 -10.41
C THR A 124 -0.91 4.20 -9.93
N VAL A 125 -0.56 3.88 -8.70
CA VAL A 125 -0.92 2.62 -8.05
C VAL A 125 -1.80 2.93 -6.85
N SER A 126 -2.97 2.32 -6.80
CA SER A 126 -3.92 2.43 -5.69
C SER A 126 -4.18 1.06 -5.09
N TYR A 127 -4.22 1.00 -3.77
CA TYR A 127 -4.45 -0.22 -3.00
C TYR A 127 -5.36 0.05 -1.82
N THR A 128 -6.43 -0.70 -1.68
CA THR A 128 -7.25 -0.67 -0.47
C THR A 128 -6.59 -1.53 0.60
N TYR A 129 -6.01 -0.87 1.60
CA TYR A 129 -5.32 -1.54 2.70
C TYR A 129 -6.32 -2.32 3.55
N VAL A 130 -6.02 -3.60 3.77
CA VAL A 130 -6.77 -4.47 4.68
C VAL A 130 -5.94 -4.66 5.93
N PRO A 131 -6.38 -4.13 7.09
CA PRO A 131 -5.67 -4.30 8.35
C PRO A 131 -5.53 -5.77 8.74
N TYR A 132 -4.42 -6.15 9.38
CA TYR A 132 -4.23 -7.47 9.95
C TYR A 132 -5.20 -7.75 11.11
N ILE A 133 -5.50 -6.69 11.88
CA ILE A 133 -6.56 -6.73 12.87
C ILE A 133 -7.82 -6.24 12.16
N ASN A 134 -8.75 -7.14 11.89
CA ASN A 134 -9.96 -6.86 11.13
C ASN A 134 -10.87 -5.83 11.82
N LEU A 135 -10.51 -4.55 11.70
CA LEU A 135 -11.31 -3.42 12.11
C LEU A 135 -12.21 -3.04 10.93
N SER A 136 -13.43 -3.53 10.91
CA SER A 136 -14.37 -3.38 9.80
C SER A 136 -14.66 -1.93 9.36
N PHE A 137 -14.25 -0.94 10.14
CA PHE A 137 -14.47 0.48 9.85
C PHE A 137 -13.25 1.21 9.27
N PHE A 138 -12.08 0.55 9.16
CA PHE A 138 -10.85 1.21 8.74
C PHE A 138 -10.19 0.49 7.55
N HIS A 139 -10.50 0.96 6.35
CA HIS A 139 -9.91 0.47 5.10
C HIS A 139 -9.39 1.66 4.27
N PRO A 140 -8.26 2.27 4.64
CA PRO A 140 -7.73 3.40 3.90
C PRO A 140 -7.25 2.97 2.51
N THR A 141 -7.53 3.80 1.52
CA THR A 141 -6.95 3.63 0.18
C THR A 141 -5.59 4.32 0.13
N LEU A 142 -4.55 3.54 -0.07
CA LEU A 142 -3.20 4.02 -0.27
C LEU A 142 -3.01 4.26 -1.77
N THR A 143 -2.62 5.48 -2.14
CA THR A 143 -2.34 5.85 -3.54
C THR A 143 -0.95 6.44 -3.63
N THR A 144 -0.17 5.91 -4.57
CA THR A 144 1.16 6.40 -4.90
C THR A 144 1.28 6.63 -6.40
N HIS A 145 2.17 7.53 -6.80
CA HIS A 145 2.46 7.76 -8.21
C HIS A 145 3.96 7.95 -8.43
N ALA A 146 4.40 7.56 -9.59
CA ALA A 146 5.73 7.84 -10.10
C ALA A 146 5.63 8.40 -11.51
N GLN A 147 6.56 9.26 -11.87
CA GLN A 147 6.63 9.89 -13.20
C GLN A 147 8.03 9.74 -13.77
N GLY A 148 8.10 9.53 -15.08
CA GLY A 148 9.35 9.49 -15.82
C GLY A 148 9.20 10.01 -17.23
N ARG A 149 10.30 9.94 -18.01
CA ARG A 149 10.32 10.32 -19.44
C ARG A 149 10.75 9.15 -20.30
N ILE A 150 10.06 8.96 -21.39
CA ILE A 150 10.35 7.92 -22.36
C ILE A 150 11.67 8.26 -23.06
N VAL A 151 12.53 7.26 -23.16
CA VAL A 151 13.88 7.42 -23.76
C VAL A 151 14.05 6.69 -25.11
N ASN A 152 13.13 5.77 -25.41
CA ASN A 152 13.14 4.97 -26.67
C ASN A 152 11.84 5.08 -27.43
#